data_85101f8959f00e5c8a95403ed76a299f
#
_entry.id   85101f8959f00e5c8a95403ed76a299f
#
_cell.length_a   1.000
_cell.length_b   1.000
_cell.length_c   1.000
_cell.angle_alpha   90.00
_cell.angle_beta   90.00
_cell.angle_gamma   90.00
#
_symmetry.space_group_name_H-M   'P 1'
#
loop_
_entity.id
_entity.type
_entity.pdbx_description
1 polymer ?
#
loop_
_entity_poly.entity_id
_entity_poly.type
_entity_poly.pdbx_seq_one_letter_code
_entity_poly.pdbx_strand_id
1 'polypeptide(L)'
;MTYRRSLVLILLLSTGCASGAGDPPGDTAPGELPDTTEAEVLEDPTPPVISDLLLVQNPTSPLSATLELTTDDTVTATLRIEGAGKTRRVSFVEPGTSFTLPVLGLRAETDYVVTLTVRNSSGVETVSEPMEYSTGPFPDGVVFPPREVLTSQPSEMQPGVTVYSTMVLWFPLTFVKGLIMAVDEEGEVIWYHRDAENPIEAFTRTADGSLLYLAGFAGAIRADMMGNVLDQWDPAAEWDLLGFHHDILELPDGNLAAIGVELRDVEQDHGEGAVTDHVMGDTIVEFTPGGELVRVWSTFDLVDNSFVKEDYHDPFWDQFIDVEGGTKDWLHANSLVYDPSDDSFILSLRHVDWVIKVDRQTGERVWALGEGGDFEKLSGAWFYHQHSLQFLEPGRMMLFDNGNRRPGYEWVELWSRALEFTWDEEAMTWTQSWEWAGDEPFFSQMVSDADRLPNGNVLVADGARVKDQAQDLMNPANSKWSRIVEVTDAGEVVFEMEQ
;
A
#
# COMPACT_ATOMS: atom_id res chain seq x y z
N MET A 1 13.82 -8.51 -1.79
CA MET A 1 13.23 -7.18 -1.48
C MET A 1 11.76 -7.44 -1.19
N THR A 2 11.33 -7.25 0.05
CA THR A 2 9.95 -7.53 0.46
C THR A 2 9.07 -6.42 -0.08
N TYR A 3 8.22 -6.71 -1.05
CA TYR A 3 7.23 -5.79 -1.59
C TYR A 3 6.14 -5.55 -0.53
N ARG A 4 5.82 -4.30 -0.30
CA ARG A 4 4.83 -3.87 0.68
C ARG A 4 3.64 -3.28 -0.02
N ARG A 5 2.50 -3.71 0.40
CA ARG A 5 1.21 -3.11 0.12
C ARG A 5 0.65 -2.58 1.40
N SER A 6 0.03 -1.47 1.35
CA SER A 6 -0.75 -0.94 2.46
C SER A 6 -1.63 0.18 2.00
N LEU A 7 -2.84 0.22 2.48
CA LEU A 7 -3.57 1.46 2.66
C LEU A 7 -2.80 2.44 3.57
N VAL A 8 -1.74 1.96 4.21
CA VAL A 8 -0.78 2.72 5.00
C VAL A 8 0.63 2.37 4.58
N LEU A 9 1.35 3.29 3.99
CA LEU A 9 2.73 3.13 3.53
C LEU A 9 3.67 3.96 4.39
N ILE A 10 4.79 3.36 4.84
CA ILE A 10 5.85 4.08 5.55
C ILE A 10 6.94 4.46 4.56
N LEU A 11 7.16 5.76 4.41
CA LEU A 11 8.28 6.30 3.65
C LEU A 11 9.56 6.21 4.50
N LEU A 12 10.38 5.19 4.28
CA LEU A 12 11.70 5.10 4.93
C LEU A 12 12.63 6.16 4.34
N LEU A 13 12.83 7.23 5.09
CA LEU A 13 13.99 8.10 4.90
C LEU A 13 15.15 7.43 5.65
N SER A 14 15.98 6.66 4.94
CA SER A 14 17.09 5.94 5.53
C SER A 14 18.11 6.90 6.15
N THR A 15 18.20 6.92 7.47
CA THR A 15 19.40 7.38 8.18
C THR A 15 20.33 6.18 8.30
N GLY A 16 21.36 6.12 7.44
CA GLY A 16 22.36 5.08 7.54
C GLY A 16 23.20 5.21 8.81
N CYS A 17 23.15 4.21 9.67
CA CYS A 17 24.21 3.95 10.66
C CYS A 17 24.98 2.72 10.21
N ALA A 18 26.24 2.92 9.86
CA ALA A 18 27.20 1.86 9.66
C ALA A 18 27.73 1.39 11.02
N SER A 19 27.69 0.11 11.30
CA SER A 19 28.53 -0.50 12.31
C SER A 19 29.19 -1.74 11.73
N GLY A 20 30.50 -1.73 11.87
CA GLY A 20 31.41 -2.66 11.24
C GLY A 20 31.73 -3.89 12.07
N ALA A 21 32.63 -4.62 11.47
CA ALA A 21 33.65 -5.50 12.00
C ALA A 21 33.40 -7.01 11.99
N GLY A 22 34.38 -7.70 11.47
CA GLY A 22 34.74 -9.03 11.89
C GLY A 22 35.37 -9.90 10.82
N ASP A 23 36.68 -9.78 10.65
CA ASP A 23 37.50 -10.77 9.95
C ASP A 23 37.60 -12.08 10.72
N PRO A 24 37.83 -13.21 10.05
CA PRO A 24 38.84 -14.14 10.55
C PRO A 24 39.85 -14.60 9.49
N PRO A 25 41.00 -15.11 9.91
CA PRO A 25 42.17 -15.25 9.08
C PRO A 25 42.33 -16.64 8.44
N GLY A 26 43.03 -16.69 7.34
CA GLY A 26 43.45 -17.97 6.70
C GLY A 26 44.55 -17.78 5.69
N ASP A 27 45.73 -18.13 6.12
CA ASP A 27 47.02 -18.18 5.47
C ASP A 27 47.04 -19.12 4.27
N THR A 28 47.65 -18.71 3.14
CA THR A 28 48.56 -19.54 2.29
C THR A 28 49.27 -18.66 1.25
N ALA A 29 50.57 -18.84 1.15
CA ALA A 29 51.56 -18.11 0.36
C ALA A 29 51.75 -18.70 -1.05
N PRO A 30 52.75 -18.31 -1.90
CA PRO A 30 52.61 -17.30 -2.94
C PRO A 30 52.77 -17.89 -4.35
N GLY A 31 52.07 -17.34 -5.31
CA GLY A 31 52.27 -17.58 -6.75
C GLY A 31 52.59 -16.28 -7.47
N GLU A 32 53.59 -16.31 -8.31
CA GLU A 32 54.14 -15.18 -9.05
C GLU A 32 53.11 -14.42 -9.87
N LEU A 33 53.23 -13.08 -9.82
CA LEU A 33 52.47 -12.11 -10.60
C LEU A 33 52.99 -12.03 -12.05
N PRO A 34 52.11 -11.92 -13.06
CA PRO A 34 52.47 -11.26 -14.30
C PRO A 34 52.29 -9.74 -14.12
N ASP A 35 53.34 -9.03 -14.46
CA ASP A 35 53.45 -7.59 -14.56
C ASP A 35 52.49 -7.08 -15.65
N THR A 36 51.33 -6.58 -15.22
CA THR A 36 50.47 -5.69 -16.03
C THR A 36 50.42 -4.36 -15.32
N THR A 37 51.17 -3.40 -15.83
CA THR A 37 50.97 -2.00 -15.53
C THR A 37 49.57 -1.58 -15.98
N GLU A 38 48.59 -1.83 -15.11
CA GLU A 38 47.35 -1.03 -15.17
C GLU A 38 47.73 0.41 -14.89
N ALA A 39 47.41 1.29 -15.83
CA ALA A 39 47.50 2.73 -15.60
C ALA A 39 46.56 3.02 -14.40
N GLU A 40 47.14 3.37 -13.24
CA GLU A 40 46.42 3.98 -12.15
C GLU A 40 45.67 5.18 -12.78
N VAL A 41 44.35 5.10 -12.85
CA VAL A 41 43.50 6.25 -13.07
C VAL A 41 43.74 7.12 -11.85
N LEU A 42 44.57 8.17 -12.01
CA LEU A 42 44.74 9.20 -10.98
C LEU A 42 43.37 9.81 -10.73
N GLU A 43 42.78 9.45 -9.59
CA GLU A 43 41.55 10.04 -9.14
C GLU A 43 41.73 11.55 -9.08
N ASP A 44 40.80 12.30 -9.69
CA ASP A 44 40.84 13.76 -9.67
C ASP A 44 40.51 14.27 -8.26
N PRO A 45 41.47 14.84 -7.52
CA PRO A 45 41.25 15.32 -6.17
C PRO A 45 40.52 16.67 -6.13
N THR A 46 40.15 17.24 -7.30
CA THR A 46 39.48 18.55 -7.34
C THR A 46 38.04 18.43 -6.88
N PRO A 47 37.54 19.38 -6.05
CA PRO A 47 36.14 19.43 -5.68
C PRO A 47 35.24 19.66 -6.89
N PRO A 48 34.15 18.92 -7.03
CA PRO A 48 33.18 19.14 -8.11
C PRO A 48 32.59 20.55 -8.02
N VAL A 49 32.38 21.19 -9.16
CA VAL A 49 31.77 22.52 -9.25
C VAL A 49 30.27 22.39 -9.53
N ILE A 50 29.46 22.99 -8.66
CA ILE A 50 27.99 23.04 -8.82
C ILE A 50 27.68 24.29 -9.70
N SER A 51 26.87 24.09 -10.74
CA SER A 51 26.33 25.12 -11.62
C SER A 51 24.81 24.99 -11.73
N ASP A 52 24.14 26.02 -12.22
CA ASP A 52 22.71 26.07 -12.52
C ASP A 52 21.81 25.56 -11.34
N LEU A 53 22.24 25.81 -10.10
CA LEU A 53 21.53 25.40 -8.90
C LEU A 53 20.27 26.25 -8.71
N LEU A 54 19.09 25.60 -8.81
CA LEU A 54 17.79 26.25 -8.72
C LEU A 54 16.81 25.40 -7.92
N LEU A 55 16.18 25.99 -6.89
CA LEU A 55 15.10 25.38 -6.14
C LEU A 55 13.76 25.94 -6.64
N VAL A 56 12.92 25.07 -7.22
CA VAL A 56 11.65 25.39 -7.88
C VAL A 56 10.48 24.81 -7.11
N GLN A 57 9.50 25.64 -6.80
CA GLN A 57 8.26 25.19 -6.14
C GLN A 57 7.49 24.24 -7.06
N ASN A 58 6.96 23.15 -6.50
CA ASN A 58 6.02 22.28 -7.21
C ASN A 58 4.67 23.02 -7.41
N PRO A 59 4.20 23.19 -8.66
CA PRO A 59 2.95 23.90 -8.92
C PRO A 59 1.69 23.19 -8.42
N THR A 60 1.77 21.86 -8.17
CA THR A 60 0.62 21.03 -7.75
C THR A 60 0.54 20.85 -6.24
N SER A 61 1.65 21.06 -5.51
CA SER A 61 1.69 20.90 -4.06
C SER A 61 2.65 21.88 -3.40
N PRO A 62 2.22 22.66 -2.40
CA PRO A 62 3.13 23.51 -1.64
C PRO A 62 4.12 22.72 -0.77
N LEU A 63 3.85 21.41 -0.53
CA LEU A 63 4.64 20.54 0.36
C LEU A 63 5.84 19.90 -0.33
N SER A 64 6.14 20.32 -1.56
CA SER A 64 7.25 19.79 -2.33
C SER A 64 7.88 20.86 -3.25
N ALA A 65 9.13 20.61 -3.61
CA ALA A 65 9.88 21.42 -4.55
C ALA A 65 10.80 20.51 -5.38
N THR A 66 11.37 21.07 -6.44
CA THR A 66 12.39 20.41 -7.25
C THR A 66 13.69 21.17 -7.13
N LEU A 67 14.80 20.49 -6.86
CA LEU A 67 16.13 21.05 -6.92
C LEU A 67 16.79 20.62 -8.23
N GLU A 68 17.04 21.59 -9.11
CA GLU A 68 17.75 21.40 -10.38
C GLU A 68 19.20 21.84 -10.24
N LEU A 69 20.13 21.06 -10.78
CA LEU A 69 21.55 21.39 -10.78
C LEU A 69 22.31 20.69 -11.90
N THR A 70 23.48 21.26 -12.25
CA THR A 70 24.50 20.61 -13.07
C THR A 70 25.84 20.65 -12.33
N THR A 71 26.71 19.69 -12.64
CA THR A 71 28.08 19.62 -12.12
C THR A 71 29.06 19.36 -13.25
N ASP A 72 30.31 19.79 -13.07
CA ASP A 72 31.42 19.56 -14.02
C ASP A 72 32.02 18.16 -13.90
N ASP A 73 31.67 17.40 -12.86
CA ASP A 73 32.10 16.04 -12.58
C ASP A 73 30.90 15.12 -12.31
N THR A 74 31.10 13.84 -12.45
CA THR A 74 30.09 12.82 -12.06
C THR A 74 30.03 12.69 -10.53
N VAL A 75 28.90 12.99 -9.94
CA VAL A 75 28.70 13.02 -8.48
C VAL A 75 27.47 12.27 -8.03
N THR A 76 27.44 11.91 -6.75
CA THR A 76 26.22 11.61 -6.00
C THR A 76 25.78 12.86 -5.24
N ALA A 77 24.49 12.95 -4.88
CA ALA A 77 23.94 14.12 -4.22
C ALA A 77 23.28 13.77 -2.88
N THR A 78 23.40 14.67 -1.91
CA THR A 78 22.70 14.58 -0.62
C THR A 78 22.09 15.93 -0.27
N LEU A 79 20.78 15.94 -0.02
CA LEU A 79 20.07 17.11 0.49
C LEU A 79 20.00 17.08 2.01
N ARG A 80 20.25 18.23 2.63
CA ARG A 80 19.94 18.50 4.03
C ARG A 80 18.85 19.57 4.07
N ILE A 81 17.72 19.22 4.69
CA ILE A 81 16.52 20.04 4.77
C ILE A 81 16.26 20.34 6.24
N GLU A 82 16.27 21.61 6.61
CA GLU A 82 16.06 22.09 7.99
C GLU A 82 14.84 22.98 8.05
N GLY A 83 13.91 22.69 8.93
CA GLY A 83 12.67 23.45 9.14
C GLY A 83 11.70 22.69 10.02
N ALA A 84 10.63 23.33 10.49
CA ALA A 84 9.66 22.75 11.41
C ALA A 84 10.29 22.09 12.64
N GLY A 85 11.41 22.60 13.14
CA GLY A 85 12.14 22.04 14.29
C GLY A 85 12.91 20.75 14.01
N LYS A 86 12.97 20.29 12.75
CA LYS A 86 13.57 19.01 12.32
C LYS A 86 14.70 19.24 11.32
N THR A 87 15.62 18.29 11.26
CA THR A 87 16.63 18.19 10.19
C THR A 87 16.51 16.83 9.53
N ARG A 88 16.36 16.81 8.21
CA ARG A 88 16.32 15.59 7.40
C ARG A 88 17.45 15.57 6.40
N ARG A 89 17.89 14.37 6.02
CA ARG A 89 18.86 14.13 4.97
C ARG A 89 18.31 13.12 3.99
N VAL A 90 18.44 13.43 2.70
CA VAL A 90 18.01 12.56 1.60
C VAL A 90 19.20 12.40 0.65
N SER A 91 19.61 11.14 0.41
CA SER A 91 20.74 10.81 -0.45
C SER A 91 20.24 10.22 -1.76
N PHE A 92 20.78 10.73 -2.86
CA PHE A 92 20.57 10.25 -4.23
C PHE A 92 21.87 9.59 -4.66
N VAL A 93 21.85 8.27 -4.73
CA VAL A 93 23.05 7.45 -4.88
C VAL A 93 23.43 7.18 -6.33
N GLU A 94 22.53 7.43 -7.28
CA GLU A 94 22.80 7.28 -8.69
C GLU A 94 23.74 8.42 -9.15
N PRO A 95 24.94 8.09 -9.69
CA PRO A 95 25.88 9.09 -10.13
C PRO A 95 25.41 9.82 -11.40
N GLY A 96 25.64 11.12 -11.46
CA GLY A 96 25.28 11.94 -12.63
C GLY A 96 26.00 13.28 -12.67
N THR A 97 25.79 14.03 -13.75
CA THR A 97 26.26 15.41 -13.94
C THR A 97 25.12 16.43 -14.05
N SER A 98 23.89 15.95 -14.13
CA SER A 98 22.68 16.78 -14.18
C SER A 98 21.61 16.10 -13.34
N PHE A 99 20.93 16.83 -12.48
CA PHE A 99 19.95 16.30 -11.54
C PHE A 99 18.71 17.16 -11.51
N THR A 100 17.57 16.45 -11.33
CA THR A 100 16.27 17.00 -10.98
C THR A 100 15.81 16.25 -9.73
N LEU A 101 16.12 16.81 -8.55
CA LEU A 101 15.95 16.12 -7.27
C LEU A 101 14.64 16.55 -6.59
N PRO A 102 13.77 15.61 -6.21
CA PRO A 102 12.57 15.94 -5.46
C PRO A 102 12.91 16.33 -4.00
N VAL A 103 12.37 17.45 -3.57
CA VAL A 103 12.37 17.90 -2.16
C VAL A 103 10.97 17.67 -1.63
N LEU A 104 10.78 16.61 -0.83
CA LEU A 104 9.50 16.15 -0.33
C LEU A 104 9.40 16.28 1.18
N GLY A 105 8.20 16.13 1.71
CA GLY A 105 7.95 16.02 3.14
C GLY A 105 8.03 17.37 3.85
N LEU A 106 7.61 18.44 3.22
CA LEU A 106 7.54 19.78 3.81
C LEU A 106 6.16 20.01 4.44
N ARG A 107 6.08 20.81 5.50
CA ARG A 107 4.82 21.31 6.07
C ARG A 107 4.40 22.58 5.36
N ALA A 108 3.10 22.88 5.28
CA ALA A 108 2.60 24.13 4.75
C ALA A 108 2.98 25.33 5.63
N GLU A 109 3.03 26.51 5.02
CA GLU A 109 3.30 27.79 5.70
C GLU A 109 4.52 27.77 6.63
N THR A 110 5.59 27.10 6.19
CA THR A 110 6.80 26.84 7.00
C THR A 110 8.06 27.24 6.23
N ASP A 111 9.01 27.84 6.96
CA ASP A 111 10.31 28.22 6.43
C ASP A 111 11.29 27.06 6.56
N TYR A 112 12.08 26.86 5.50
CA TYR A 112 13.10 25.82 5.38
C TYR A 112 14.42 26.41 4.89
N VAL A 113 15.49 25.71 5.26
CA VAL A 113 16.82 25.89 4.68
C VAL A 113 17.23 24.58 4.02
N VAL A 114 17.53 24.63 2.74
CA VAL A 114 17.97 23.48 1.96
C VAL A 114 19.43 23.64 1.61
N THR A 115 20.26 22.64 1.90
CA THR A 115 21.68 22.61 1.58
C THR A 115 21.97 21.35 0.77
N LEU A 116 22.68 21.50 -0.35
CA LEU A 116 23.09 20.40 -1.21
C LEU A 116 24.56 20.07 -0.94
N THR A 117 24.87 18.79 -0.79
CA THR A 117 26.22 18.25 -0.82
C THR A 117 26.34 17.32 -2.02
N VAL A 118 27.31 17.57 -2.90
CA VAL A 118 27.66 16.66 -4.00
C VAL A 118 29.00 16.02 -3.72
N ARG A 119 29.18 14.74 -4.12
CA ARG A 119 30.38 13.96 -3.87
C ARG A 119 30.81 13.20 -5.11
N ASN A 120 32.07 13.39 -5.56
CA ASN A 120 32.61 12.64 -6.70
C ASN A 120 33.14 11.25 -6.32
N SER A 121 33.58 10.49 -7.32
CA SER A 121 34.10 9.13 -7.15
C SER A 121 35.36 9.08 -6.26
N SER A 122 36.16 10.13 -6.22
CA SER A 122 37.32 10.27 -5.34
C SER A 122 36.95 10.59 -3.87
N GLY A 123 35.64 10.74 -3.58
CA GLY A 123 35.15 11.05 -2.25
C GLY A 123 35.24 12.53 -1.86
N VAL A 124 35.61 13.41 -2.79
CA VAL A 124 35.70 14.85 -2.55
C VAL A 124 34.33 15.49 -2.65
N GLU A 125 34.02 16.37 -1.70
CA GLU A 125 32.70 16.98 -1.56
C GLU A 125 32.71 18.48 -1.85
N THR A 126 31.61 18.96 -2.42
CA THR A 126 31.27 20.39 -2.50
C THR A 126 29.91 20.58 -1.86
N VAL A 127 29.80 21.59 -1.00
CA VAL A 127 28.58 21.98 -0.32
C VAL A 127 28.08 23.29 -0.89
N SER A 128 26.80 23.38 -1.24
CA SER A 128 26.21 24.64 -1.73
C SER A 128 26.06 25.67 -0.61
N GLU A 129 25.93 26.95 -0.99
CA GLU A 129 25.33 27.91 -0.07
C GLU A 129 23.94 27.47 0.36
N PRO A 130 23.53 27.80 1.59
CA PRO A 130 22.18 27.51 2.05
C PRO A 130 21.13 28.24 1.22
N MET A 131 20.07 27.53 0.81
CA MET A 131 18.94 28.07 0.07
C MET A 131 17.72 28.19 0.98
N GLU A 132 17.21 29.39 1.14
CA GLU A 132 15.95 29.64 1.87
C GLU A 132 14.76 29.23 0.99
N TYR A 133 13.79 28.56 1.57
CA TYR A 133 12.55 28.11 0.93
C TYR A 133 11.38 28.20 1.88
N SER A 134 10.33 28.92 1.49
CA SER A 134 9.09 29.04 2.27
C SER A 134 7.95 28.34 1.53
N THR A 135 7.29 27.43 2.19
CA THR A 135 6.09 26.77 1.65
C THR A 135 4.86 27.67 1.80
N GLY A 136 3.97 27.63 0.80
CA GLY A 136 2.69 28.33 0.85
C GLY A 136 1.60 27.58 1.61
N PRO A 137 0.39 28.19 1.72
CA PRO A 137 -0.80 27.51 2.21
C PRO A 137 -1.26 26.45 1.22
N PHE A 138 -2.13 25.55 1.67
CA PHE A 138 -2.78 24.59 0.78
C PHE A 138 -3.61 25.30 -0.29
N PRO A 139 -3.65 24.77 -1.52
CA PRO A 139 -4.48 25.32 -2.58
C PRO A 139 -5.97 25.25 -2.24
N ASP A 140 -6.75 26.19 -2.77
CA ASP A 140 -8.21 26.19 -2.63
C ASP A 140 -8.82 24.86 -3.09
N GLY A 141 -9.72 24.30 -2.27
CA GLY A 141 -10.40 23.04 -2.54
C GLY A 141 -9.58 21.77 -2.21
N VAL A 142 -8.39 21.90 -1.62
CA VAL A 142 -7.70 20.80 -0.93
C VAL A 142 -8.12 20.85 0.53
N VAL A 143 -8.91 19.88 0.96
CA VAL A 143 -9.41 19.78 2.32
C VAL A 143 -9.02 18.42 2.88
N PHE A 144 -8.33 18.44 4.01
CA PHE A 144 -7.96 17.23 4.73
C PHE A 144 -8.98 16.98 5.85
N PRO A 145 -9.29 15.73 6.18
CA PRO A 145 -10.05 15.40 7.37
C PRO A 145 -9.38 16.01 8.62
N PRO A 146 -10.16 16.47 9.61
CA PRO A 146 -9.59 16.88 10.88
C PRO A 146 -8.91 15.67 11.53
N ARG A 147 -7.76 15.89 12.15
CA ARG A 147 -6.93 14.85 12.76
C ARG A 147 -6.55 15.26 14.17
N GLU A 148 -6.50 14.26 15.07
CA GLU A 148 -6.02 14.42 16.44
C GLU A 148 -5.06 13.28 16.77
N VAL A 149 -3.82 13.60 17.11
CA VAL A 149 -2.84 12.62 17.61
C VAL A 149 -3.06 12.44 19.11
N LEU A 150 -3.46 11.25 19.51
CA LEU A 150 -3.72 10.89 20.91
C LEU A 150 -2.47 10.35 21.59
N THR A 151 -1.64 9.62 20.83
CA THR A 151 -0.39 9.03 21.31
C THR A 151 0.69 9.20 20.26
N SER A 152 1.91 9.60 20.67
CA SER A 152 3.10 9.61 19.82
C SER A 152 4.33 9.37 20.66
N GLN A 153 5.02 8.25 20.40
CA GLN A 153 6.27 7.84 21.04
C GLN A 153 7.33 7.57 19.97
N PRO A 154 7.92 8.61 19.35
CA PRO A 154 8.74 8.47 18.14
C PRO A 154 9.95 7.52 18.29
N SER A 155 10.46 7.32 19.52
CA SER A 155 11.56 6.36 19.78
C SER A 155 11.14 4.90 19.64
N GLU A 156 9.86 4.59 19.79
CA GLU A 156 9.29 3.24 19.74
C GLU A 156 8.57 2.97 18.40
N MET A 157 8.26 4.03 17.65
CA MET A 157 7.63 3.94 16.34
C MET A 157 8.61 3.44 15.27
N GLN A 158 8.07 2.89 14.20
CA GLN A 158 8.83 2.66 12.97
C GLN A 158 9.31 4.01 12.41
N PRO A 159 10.62 4.23 12.25
CA PRO A 159 11.10 5.45 11.61
C PRO A 159 10.53 5.64 10.21
N GLY A 160 10.01 6.83 9.94
CA GLY A 160 9.43 7.15 8.64
C GLY A 160 8.24 8.10 8.74
N VAL A 161 7.30 7.94 7.82
CA VAL A 161 6.04 8.68 7.77
C VAL A 161 4.89 7.70 7.48
N THR A 162 3.72 8.01 7.97
CA THR A 162 2.52 7.20 7.73
C THR A 162 1.80 7.71 6.48
N VAL A 163 1.65 6.84 5.47
CA VAL A 163 0.95 7.16 4.21
C VAL A 163 -0.34 6.34 4.13
N TYR A 164 -1.44 7.00 3.83
CA TYR A 164 -2.75 6.36 3.74
C TYR A 164 -3.66 7.10 2.76
N SER A 165 -4.64 6.39 2.20
CA SER A 165 -5.72 6.99 1.43
C SER A 165 -6.89 7.37 2.34
N THR A 166 -7.62 8.42 1.96
CA THR A 166 -8.87 8.77 2.62
C THR A 166 -10.01 8.62 1.63
N MET A 167 -11.02 7.88 2.05
CA MET A 167 -12.29 7.77 1.35
C MET A 167 -13.37 8.42 2.20
N VAL A 168 -13.99 9.48 1.69
CA VAL A 168 -15.16 10.09 2.35
C VAL A 168 -16.40 9.58 1.65
N LEU A 169 -17.16 8.75 2.36
CA LEU A 169 -18.44 8.24 1.87
C LEU A 169 -19.55 9.28 2.12
N TRP A 170 -20.09 9.85 1.05
CA TRP A 170 -21.32 10.64 1.09
C TRP A 170 -22.50 9.83 0.57
N PHE A 171 -23.62 9.91 1.22
CA PHE A 171 -24.82 9.23 0.74
C PHE A 171 -25.71 10.19 -0.10
N PRO A 172 -26.27 9.76 -1.25
CA PRO A 172 -26.08 8.48 -1.92
C PRO A 172 -24.62 8.33 -2.39
N LEU A 173 -24.06 7.15 -2.35
CA LEU A 173 -22.64 6.81 -2.51
C LEU A 173 -21.96 7.62 -3.63
N THR A 174 -21.63 8.85 -3.35
CA THR A 174 -20.76 9.69 -4.18
C THR A 174 -19.40 9.66 -3.52
N PHE A 175 -18.49 8.90 -4.09
CA PHE A 175 -17.09 8.93 -3.67
C PHE A 175 -16.57 10.35 -3.85
N VAL A 176 -16.08 10.92 -2.77
CA VAL A 176 -15.36 12.19 -2.86
C VAL A 176 -13.99 11.90 -3.44
N LYS A 177 -13.54 12.76 -4.33
CA LYS A 177 -12.24 12.77 -5.03
C LYS A 177 -11.11 12.19 -4.19
N GLY A 178 -10.31 11.32 -4.80
CA GLY A 178 -9.29 10.55 -4.12
C GLY A 178 -8.17 11.40 -3.55
N LEU A 179 -7.76 11.06 -2.35
CA LEU A 179 -6.66 11.72 -1.63
C LEU A 179 -5.80 10.65 -0.94
N ILE A 180 -4.53 10.61 -1.30
CA ILE A 180 -3.49 9.93 -0.53
C ILE A 180 -2.72 10.99 0.21
N MET A 181 -2.46 10.79 1.48
CA MET A 181 -1.67 11.73 2.29
C MET A 181 -0.61 11.01 3.10
N ALA A 182 0.48 11.73 3.36
CA ALA A 182 1.51 11.33 4.31
C ALA A 182 1.50 12.27 5.50
N VAL A 183 1.51 11.71 6.71
CA VAL A 183 1.64 12.46 7.94
C VAL A 183 2.91 12.07 8.70
N ASP A 184 3.46 13.02 9.44
CA ASP A 184 4.56 12.75 10.34
C ASP A 184 4.06 12.30 11.73
N GLU A 185 4.97 12.06 12.66
CA GLU A 185 4.69 11.63 14.03
C GLU A 185 3.90 12.64 14.89
N GLU A 186 3.69 13.84 14.38
CA GLU A 186 2.86 14.88 15.00
C GLU A 186 1.46 14.97 14.32
N GLY A 187 1.20 14.13 13.28
CA GLY A 187 -0.05 14.13 12.52
C GLY A 187 -0.14 15.26 11.48
N GLU A 188 0.97 15.99 11.25
CA GLU A 188 1.02 17.04 10.25
C GLU A 188 1.16 16.47 8.85
N VAL A 189 0.36 16.99 7.90
CA VAL A 189 0.45 16.57 6.48
C VAL A 189 1.74 17.12 5.89
N ILE A 190 2.57 16.22 5.42
CA ILE A 190 3.89 16.55 4.84
C ILE A 190 4.00 16.17 3.37
N TRP A 191 3.04 15.46 2.84
CA TRP A 191 2.88 15.14 1.42
C TRP A 191 1.45 14.71 1.13
N TYR A 192 0.97 14.97 -0.08
CA TYR A 192 -0.30 14.44 -0.57
C TYR A 192 -0.28 14.28 -2.08
N HIS A 193 -1.08 13.32 -2.55
CA HIS A 193 -1.47 13.15 -3.95
C HIS A 193 -2.99 13.24 -4.05
N ARG A 194 -3.50 13.98 -5.02
CA ARG A 194 -4.92 14.16 -5.25
C ARG A 194 -5.28 13.79 -6.68
N ASP A 195 -6.17 12.83 -6.85
CA ASP A 195 -6.91 12.66 -8.09
C ASP A 195 -8.13 13.59 -8.07
N ALA A 196 -8.17 14.54 -9.00
CA ALA A 196 -9.24 15.54 -9.05
C ALA A 196 -10.52 15.01 -9.69
N GLU A 197 -10.43 13.90 -10.42
CA GLU A 197 -11.53 13.33 -11.21
C GLU A 197 -12.10 12.06 -10.57
N ASN A 198 -11.24 11.22 -9.99
CA ASN A 198 -11.60 9.88 -9.51
C ASN A 198 -11.38 9.72 -8.00
N PRO A 199 -12.13 8.83 -7.33
CA PRO A 199 -11.76 8.33 -6.01
C PRO A 199 -10.50 7.47 -6.13
N ILE A 200 -9.75 7.35 -5.03
CA ILE A 200 -8.62 6.42 -4.94
C ILE A 200 -9.03 5.29 -4.00
N GLU A 201 -9.13 4.06 -4.52
CA GLU A 201 -9.53 2.89 -3.71
C GLU A 201 -8.34 2.22 -3.05
N ALA A 202 -7.30 1.96 -3.83
CA ALA A 202 -6.08 1.31 -3.38
C ALA A 202 -4.87 1.98 -3.98
N PHE A 203 -3.73 1.88 -3.30
CA PHE A 203 -2.47 2.34 -3.84
C PHE A 203 -1.32 1.47 -3.34
N THR A 204 -0.27 1.42 -4.13
CA THR A 204 1.00 0.81 -3.75
C THR A 204 2.15 1.64 -4.31
N ARG A 205 3.36 1.35 -3.86
CA ARG A 205 4.57 1.97 -4.40
C ARG A 205 5.30 0.95 -5.28
N THR A 206 5.62 1.36 -6.49
CA THR A 206 6.39 0.55 -7.44
C THR A 206 7.88 0.50 -7.07
N ALA A 207 8.63 -0.40 -7.69
CA ALA A 207 10.06 -0.59 -7.44
C ALA A 207 10.90 0.67 -7.76
N ASP A 208 10.48 1.48 -8.74
CA ASP A 208 11.12 2.74 -9.10
C ASP A 208 10.76 3.90 -8.17
N GLY A 209 9.86 3.67 -7.21
CA GLY A 209 9.39 4.65 -6.23
C GLY A 209 8.21 5.48 -6.68
N SER A 210 7.61 5.19 -7.83
CA SER A 210 6.35 5.79 -8.28
C SER A 210 5.18 5.31 -7.43
N LEU A 211 4.07 6.02 -7.51
CA LEU A 211 2.80 5.66 -6.92
C LEU A 211 1.96 4.96 -7.99
N LEU A 212 1.46 3.77 -7.70
CA LEU A 212 0.49 3.04 -8.51
C LEU A 212 -0.83 2.96 -7.74
N TYR A 213 -1.93 3.38 -8.34
CA TYR A 213 -3.22 3.41 -7.64
C TYR A 213 -4.40 3.10 -8.56
N LEU A 214 -5.49 2.62 -7.96
CA LEU A 214 -6.78 2.47 -8.63
C LEU A 214 -7.56 3.79 -8.58
N ALA A 215 -7.92 4.29 -9.76
CA ALA A 215 -8.73 5.49 -9.96
C ALA A 215 -10.22 5.12 -9.94
N GLY A 216 -10.71 4.66 -8.78
CA GLY A 216 -12.00 4.03 -8.64
C GLY A 216 -12.17 2.84 -9.58
N PHE A 217 -13.40 2.59 -9.99
CA PHE A 217 -13.74 1.48 -10.90
C PHE A 217 -13.20 1.67 -12.35
N ALA A 218 -12.77 2.92 -12.69
CA ALA A 218 -12.42 3.26 -14.07
C ALA A 218 -11.07 2.70 -14.55
N GLY A 219 -10.13 2.42 -13.65
CA GLY A 219 -8.83 1.90 -14.09
C GLY A 219 -7.70 2.16 -13.11
N ALA A 220 -6.46 2.11 -13.61
CA ALA A 220 -5.24 2.29 -12.83
C ALA A 220 -4.40 3.45 -13.36
N ILE A 221 -3.70 4.12 -12.46
CA ILE A 221 -2.81 5.23 -12.77
C ILE A 221 -1.47 5.04 -12.06
N ARG A 222 -0.37 5.32 -12.76
CA ARG A 222 0.95 5.47 -12.18
C ARG A 222 1.36 6.93 -12.20
N ALA A 223 1.79 7.46 -11.06
CA ALA A 223 2.22 8.84 -10.91
C ALA A 223 3.54 8.92 -10.15
N ASP A 224 4.35 9.94 -10.41
CA ASP A 224 5.52 10.21 -9.59
C ASP A 224 5.15 10.89 -8.27
N MET A 225 6.11 10.98 -7.36
CA MET A 225 5.91 11.62 -6.05
C MET A 225 5.74 13.14 -6.13
N MET A 226 5.92 13.74 -7.32
CA MET A 226 5.65 15.15 -7.58
C MET A 226 4.22 15.37 -8.10
N GLY A 227 3.45 14.28 -8.35
CA GLY A 227 2.07 14.32 -8.82
C GLY A 227 1.90 14.30 -10.33
N ASN A 228 2.96 14.04 -11.10
CA ASN A 228 2.86 13.89 -12.55
C ASN A 228 2.38 12.49 -12.89
N VAL A 229 1.35 12.37 -13.73
CA VAL A 229 0.90 11.09 -14.27
C VAL A 229 1.94 10.57 -15.26
N LEU A 230 2.39 9.34 -15.03
CA LEU A 230 3.37 8.64 -15.87
C LEU A 230 2.68 7.70 -16.85
N ASP A 231 1.73 6.89 -16.35
CA ASP A 231 0.96 5.93 -17.14
C ASP A 231 -0.48 5.86 -16.63
N GLN A 232 -1.37 5.40 -17.51
CA GLN A 232 -2.78 5.18 -17.20
C GLN A 232 -3.32 4.00 -18.01
N TRP A 233 -4.16 3.16 -17.40
CA TRP A 233 -4.81 2.01 -18.03
C TRP A 233 -6.31 2.03 -17.75
N ASP A 234 -7.10 1.91 -18.82
CA ASP A 234 -8.56 1.82 -18.77
C ASP A 234 -8.97 0.41 -19.20
N PRO A 235 -9.34 -0.47 -18.25
CA PRO A 235 -9.65 -1.87 -18.56
C PRO A 235 -10.85 -2.03 -19.49
N ALA A 236 -11.81 -1.12 -19.43
CA ALA A 236 -12.99 -1.16 -20.31
C ALA A 236 -12.65 -0.76 -21.75
N ALA A 237 -11.85 0.29 -21.92
CA ALA A 237 -11.46 0.78 -23.23
C ALA A 237 -10.40 -0.10 -23.91
N GLU A 238 -9.48 -0.68 -23.15
CA GLU A 238 -8.33 -1.39 -23.69
C GLU A 238 -8.58 -2.90 -23.84
N TRP A 239 -9.34 -3.52 -22.91
CA TRP A 239 -9.45 -4.99 -22.84
C TRP A 239 -10.89 -5.53 -22.78
N ASP A 240 -11.90 -4.69 -22.91
CA ASP A 240 -13.32 -5.07 -22.81
C ASP A 240 -13.65 -5.74 -21.45
N LEU A 241 -12.99 -5.27 -20.38
CA LEU A 241 -13.25 -5.66 -18.99
C LEU A 241 -14.17 -4.62 -18.33
N LEU A 242 -14.92 -5.02 -17.30
CA LEU A 242 -15.87 -4.09 -16.65
C LEU A 242 -15.18 -3.00 -15.84
N GLY A 243 -14.07 -3.31 -15.16
CA GLY A 243 -13.34 -2.37 -14.33
C GLY A 243 -12.37 -3.06 -13.37
N PHE A 244 -11.64 -2.25 -12.59
CA PHE A 244 -10.80 -2.69 -11.49
C PHE A 244 -11.40 -2.25 -10.14
N HIS A 245 -11.07 -2.96 -9.07
CA HIS A 245 -11.45 -2.60 -7.71
C HIS A 245 -10.47 -3.13 -6.67
N HIS A 246 -10.49 -2.55 -5.50
CA HIS A 246 -9.83 -2.93 -4.25
C HIS A 246 -8.32 -3.06 -4.27
N ASP A 247 -7.67 -3.70 -5.25
CA ASP A 247 -6.23 -3.91 -5.16
C ASP A 247 -5.49 -3.99 -6.49
N ILE A 248 -4.25 -3.47 -6.50
CA ILE A 248 -3.31 -3.49 -7.63
C ILE A 248 -1.89 -3.62 -7.14
N LEU A 249 -1.04 -4.34 -7.88
CA LEU A 249 0.37 -4.53 -7.55
C LEU A 249 1.29 -4.59 -8.76
N GLU A 250 2.56 -4.30 -8.52
CA GLU A 250 3.65 -4.57 -9.45
C GLU A 250 4.26 -5.94 -9.12
N LEU A 251 4.45 -6.76 -10.15
CA LEU A 251 5.09 -8.08 -10.05
C LEU A 251 6.62 -7.97 -10.19
N PRO A 252 7.40 -8.98 -9.74
CA PRO A 252 8.86 -8.95 -9.84
C PRO A 252 9.42 -8.87 -11.27
N ASP A 253 8.64 -9.30 -12.27
CA ASP A 253 8.99 -9.21 -13.69
C ASP A 253 8.62 -7.86 -14.32
N GLY A 254 8.03 -6.96 -13.54
CA GLY A 254 7.60 -5.63 -13.94
C GLY A 254 6.18 -5.57 -14.51
N ASN A 255 5.48 -6.70 -14.67
CA ASN A 255 4.06 -6.69 -15.00
C ASN A 255 3.26 -6.14 -13.82
N LEU A 256 2.02 -5.77 -14.09
CA LEU A 256 1.05 -5.31 -13.10
C LEU A 256 -0.05 -6.36 -12.96
N ALA A 257 -0.59 -6.51 -11.75
CA ALA A 257 -1.76 -7.34 -11.50
C ALA A 257 -2.79 -6.58 -10.68
N ALA A 258 -4.06 -6.63 -11.08
CA ALA A 258 -5.18 -5.98 -10.39
C ALA A 258 -6.34 -6.94 -10.19
N ILE A 259 -7.21 -6.64 -9.23
CA ILE A 259 -8.50 -7.29 -9.12
C ILE A 259 -9.46 -6.61 -10.09
N GLY A 260 -10.03 -7.39 -11.01
CA GLY A 260 -11.08 -6.95 -11.91
C GLY A 260 -12.40 -7.64 -11.62
N VAL A 261 -13.44 -7.29 -12.35
CA VAL A 261 -14.77 -7.88 -12.23
C VAL A 261 -15.27 -8.43 -13.55
N GLU A 262 -16.10 -9.47 -13.46
CA GLU A 262 -16.87 -10.00 -14.55
C GLU A 262 -18.32 -10.26 -14.14
N LEU A 263 -19.24 -10.19 -15.10
CA LEU A 263 -20.65 -10.50 -14.90
C LEU A 263 -21.00 -11.79 -15.64
N ARG A 264 -21.62 -12.75 -14.94
CA ARG A 264 -22.14 -13.98 -15.54
C ARG A 264 -23.59 -14.23 -15.16
N ASP A 265 -24.35 -14.79 -16.10
CA ASP A 265 -25.67 -15.35 -15.83
C ASP A 265 -25.51 -16.76 -15.25
N VAL A 266 -26.02 -16.95 -14.05
CA VAL A 266 -25.88 -18.21 -13.32
C VAL A 266 -27.27 -18.72 -12.89
N GLU A 267 -27.59 -19.97 -13.23
CA GLU A 267 -28.81 -20.63 -12.74
C GLU A 267 -28.66 -21.03 -11.28
N GLN A 268 -29.46 -20.44 -10.40
CA GLN A 268 -29.49 -20.72 -8.97
C GLN A 268 -30.88 -21.14 -8.51
N ASP A 269 -30.96 -22.02 -7.49
CA ASP A 269 -32.21 -22.39 -6.83
C ASP A 269 -32.25 -21.81 -5.41
N HIS A 270 -33.07 -20.78 -5.23
CA HIS A 270 -33.27 -20.13 -3.92
C HIS A 270 -34.39 -20.77 -3.10
N GLY A 271 -34.82 -22.01 -3.46
CA GLY A 271 -35.86 -22.77 -2.79
C GLY A 271 -37.27 -22.61 -3.37
N GLU A 272 -37.42 -21.80 -4.42
CA GLU A 272 -38.68 -21.61 -5.16
C GLU A 272 -38.57 -22.09 -6.63
N GLY A 273 -37.47 -22.75 -6.97
CA GLY A 273 -37.11 -23.19 -8.34
C GLY A 273 -35.94 -22.38 -8.91
N ALA A 274 -35.34 -22.90 -9.99
CA ALA A 274 -34.20 -22.28 -10.63
C ALA A 274 -34.58 -20.92 -11.22
N VAL A 275 -33.76 -19.92 -10.93
CA VAL A 275 -33.81 -18.57 -11.50
C VAL A 275 -32.44 -18.21 -12.07
N THR A 276 -32.41 -17.33 -13.06
CA THR A 276 -31.16 -16.78 -13.56
C THR A 276 -30.78 -15.56 -12.74
N ASP A 277 -29.65 -15.63 -12.05
CA ASP A 277 -29.05 -14.50 -11.36
C ASP A 277 -27.94 -13.86 -12.20
N HIS A 278 -27.85 -12.54 -12.18
CA HIS A 278 -26.73 -11.77 -12.74
C HIS A 278 -25.63 -11.68 -11.68
N VAL A 279 -24.66 -12.59 -11.72
CA VAL A 279 -23.66 -12.77 -10.67
C VAL A 279 -22.39 -12.02 -11.02
N MET A 280 -21.97 -11.13 -10.12
CA MET A 280 -20.68 -10.49 -10.16
C MET A 280 -19.63 -11.41 -9.55
N GLY A 281 -18.67 -11.82 -10.36
CA GLY A 281 -17.47 -12.53 -9.94
C GLY A 281 -16.26 -11.62 -10.06
N ASP A 282 -15.17 -12.03 -9.43
CA ASP A 282 -13.91 -11.30 -9.46
C ASP A 282 -12.93 -11.97 -10.43
N THR A 283 -11.95 -11.19 -10.89
CA THR A 283 -10.88 -11.69 -11.73
C THR A 283 -9.52 -11.21 -11.22
N ILE A 284 -8.46 -11.97 -11.46
CA ILE A 284 -7.10 -11.46 -11.40
C ILE A 284 -6.71 -11.09 -12.82
N VAL A 285 -6.33 -9.85 -13.07
CA VAL A 285 -5.95 -9.33 -14.38
C VAL A 285 -4.48 -8.99 -14.37
N GLU A 286 -3.68 -9.67 -15.19
CA GLU A 286 -2.27 -9.37 -15.39
C GLU A 286 -2.06 -8.66 -16.73
N PHE A 287 -1.29 -7.56 -16.70
CA PHE A 287 -0.97 -6.76 -17.88
C PHE A 287 0.43 -6.15 -17.78
N THR A 288 1.01 -5.81 -18.93
CA THR A 288 2.31 -5.14 -18.98
C THR A 288 2.18 -3.64 -18.70
N PRO A 289 3.24 -2.96 -18.26
CA PRO A 289 3.25 -1.49 -18.17
C PRO A 289 2.93 -0.80 -19.51
N GLY A 290 3.19 -1.47 -20.63
CA GLY A 290 2.86 -0.98 -21.97
C GLY A 290 1.39 -1.15 -22.38
N GLY A 291 0.53 -1.70 -21.50
CA GLY A 291 -0.91 -1.88 -21.75
C GLY A 291 -1.25 -3.17 -22.50
N GLU A 292 -0.35 -4.15 -22.58
CA GLU A 292 -0.69 -5.45 -23.16
C GLU A 292 -1.31 -6.36 -22.10
N LEU A 293 -2.52 -6.86 -22.34
CA LEU A 293 -3.17 -7.86 -21.49
C LEU A 293 -2.40 -9.19 -21.58
N VAL A 294 -1.89 -9.66 -20.45
CA VAL A 294 -1.15 -10.92 -20.38
C VAL A 294 -2.11 -12.08 -20.12
N ARG A 295 -2.93 -11.98 -19.07
CA ARG A 295 -3.88 -13.03 -18.69
C ARG A 295 -4.94 -12.54 -17.73
N VAL A 296 -6.08 -13.23 -17.74
CA VAL A 296 -7.18 -13.06 -16.80
C VAL A 296 -7.51 -14.43 -16.18
N TRP A 297 -7.60 -14.49 -14.86
CA TRP A 297 -8.08 -15.64 -14.10
C TRP A 297 -9.41 -15.32 -13.46
N SER A 298 -10.43 -16.11 -13.75
CA SER A 298 -11.78 -15.89 -13.24
C SER A 298 -12.02 -16.67 -11.96
N THR A 299 -12.62 -16.04 -10.96
CA THR A 299 -13.02 -16.73 -9.72
C THR A 299 -14.11 -17.78 -9.95
N PHE A 300 -14.89 -17.69 -11.02
CA PHE A 300 -15.84 -18.74 -11.41
C PHE A 300 -15.18 -20.07 -11.80
N ASP A 301 -13.90 -20.03 -12.18
CA ASP A 301 -13.11 -21.23 -12.48
C ASP A 301 -12.36 -21.74 -11.23
N LEU A 302 -12.25 -20.91 -10.18
CA LEU A 302 -11.48 -21.19 -8.95
C LEU A 302 -12.35 -21.64 -7.76
N VAL A 303 -13.60 -21.18 -7.69
CA VAL A 303 -14.54 -21.47 -6.61
C VAL A 303 -15.83 -22.02 -7.21
N ASP A 304 -16.39 -23.07 -6.60
CA ASP A 304 -17.67 -23.64 -7.02
C ASP A 304 -18.78 -22.59 -6.78
N ASN A 305 -19.46 -22.18 -7.84
CA ASN A 305 -20.52 -21.18 -7.78
C ASN A 305 -21.81 -21.65 -7.08
N SER A 306 -21.90 -22.91 -6.71
CA SER A 306 -22.93 -23.41 -5.80
C SER A 306 -22.68 -23.02 -4.33
N PHE A 307 -21.45 -22.56 -4.01
CA PHE A 307 -21.08 -22.10 -2.68
C PHE A 307 -21.54 -20.66 -2.50
N VAL A 308 -22.72 -20.48 -1.94
CA VAL A 308 -23.38 -19.19 -1.74
C VAL A 308 -23.56 -18.93 -0.24
N LYS A 309 -23.17 -17.74 0.23
CA LYS A 309 -23.43 -17.26 1.58
C LYS A 309 -24.49 -16.16 1.59
N GLU A 310 -24.86 -15.69 2.76
CA GLU A 310 -25.89 -14.66 2.96
C GLU A 310 -25.61 -13.36 2.20
N ASP A 311 -24.33 -12.96 2.07
CA ASP A 311 -23.89 -11.75 1.36
C ASP A 311 -24.13 -11.79 -0.15
N TYR A 312 -24.36 -12.95 -0.73
CA TYR A 312 -24.71 -13.11 -2.15
C TYR A 312 -25.83 -12.18 -2.63
N HIS A 313 -26.70 -11.75 -1.75
CA HIS A 313 -27.80 -10.83 -2.06
C HIS A 313 -27.42 -9.35 -1.93
N ASP A 314 -26.15 -9.03 -1.63
CA ASP A 314 -25.69 -7.64 -1.59
C ASP A 314 -25.73 -7.02 -2.99
N PRO A 315 -26.44 -5.90 -3.18
CA PRO A 315 -26.54 -5.22 -4.47
C PRO A 315 -25.41 -4.18 -4.67
N PHE A 316 -24.23 -4.40 -4.11
CA PHE A 316 -23.12 -3.42 -4.16
C PHE A 316 -22.84 -2.94 -5.58
N TRP A 317 -22.84 -3.85 -6.55
CA TRP A 317 -22.49 -3.55 -7.94
C TRP A 317 -23.59 -2.82 -8.73
N ASP A 318 -24.84 -2.77 -8.24
CA ASP A 318 -25.96 -2.08 -8.91
C ASP A 318 -25.71 -0.58 -9.09
N GLN A 319 -24.78 -0.01 -8.34
CA GLN A 319 -24.36 1.39 -8.50
C GLN A 319 -23.42 1.63 -9.68
N PHE A 320 -22.80 0.58 -10.22
CA PHE A 320 -21.84 0.64 -11.33
C PHE A 320 -22.34 -0.08 -12.57
N ILE A 321 -23.16 -1.12 -12.41
CA ILE A 321 -23.62 -2.02 -13.45
C ILE A 321 -25.14 -1.99 -13.53
N ASP A 322 -25.69 -1.53 -14.65
CA ASP A 322 -27.13 -1.42 -14.87
C ASP A 322 -27.64 -2.68 -15.62
N VAL A 323 -28.21 -3.62 -14.88
CA VAL A 323 -28.87 -4.82 -15.42
C VAL A 323 -30.27 -4.96 -14.84
N GLU A 324 -31.23 -5.44 -15.65
CA GLU A 324 -32.59 -5.68 -15.20
C GLU A 324 -32.62 -6.78 -14.14
N GLY A 325 -33.13 -6.50 -12.95
CA GLY A 325 -33.16 -7.44 -11.81
C GLY A 325 -32.01 -7.28 -10.84
N GLY A 326 -31.07 -6.38 -11.13
CA GLY A 326 -29.90 -6.09 -10.29
C GLY A 326 -28.83 -7.20 -10.33
N THR A 327 -27.73 -6.97 -9.64
CA THR A 327 -26.59 -7.87 -9.54
C THR A 327 -26.60 -8.66 -8.23
N LYS A 328 -25.84 -9.75 -8.18
CA LYS A 328 -25.51 -10.52 -6.97
C LYS A 328 -24.01 -10.44 -6.74
N ASP A 329 -23.59 -9.90 -5.61
CA ASP A 329 -22.19 -9.79 -5.23
C ASP A 329 -21.70 -11.08 -4.58
N TRP A 330 -21.02 -11.93 -5.35
CA TRP A 330 -20.77 -13.32 -4.92
C TRP A 330 -19.62 -13.46 -3.94
N LEU A 331 -18.39 -13.10 -4.34
CA LEU A 331 -17.19 -13.36 -3.54
C LEU A 331 -16.60 -12.09 -2.94
N HIS A 332 -16.70 -10.98 -3.66
CA HIS A 332 -16.18 -9.67 -3.26
C HIS A 332 -14.70 -9.74 -2.90
N ALA A 333 -13.86 -10.08 -3.89
CA ALA A 333 -12.41 -10.09 -3.71
C ALA A 333 -11.92 -8.69 -3.33
N ASN A 334 -11.09 -8.57 -2.29
CA ASN A 334 -10.76 -7.26 -1.74
C ASN A 334 -9.28 -7.07 -1.36
N SER A 335 -8.44 -8.07 -1.60
CA SER A 335 -6.99 -7.93 -1.53
C SER A 335 -6.32 -9.01 -2.35
N LEU A 336 -5.24 -8.66 -3.01
CA LEU A 336 -4.44 -9.53 -3.87
C LEU A 336 -2.96 -9.38 -3.50
N VAL A 337 -2.25 -10.44 -3.14
CA VAL A 337 -0.81 -10.47 -2.91
C VAL A 337 -0.13 -11.51 -3.79
N TYR A 338 1.17 -11.36 -3.96
CA TYR A 338 1.99 -12.28 -4.74
C TYR A 338 2.97 -13.03 -3.83
N ASP A 339 3.02 -14.36 -3.98
CA ASP A 339 4.01 -15.22 -3.34
C ASP A 339 5.16 -15.50 -4.32
N PRO A 340 6.35 -14.88 -4.11
CA PRO A 340 7.47 -15.08 -5.02
C PRO A 340 8.17 -16.43 -4.86
N SER A 341 7.80 -17.23 -3.87
CA SER A 341 8.48 -18.51 -3.63
C SER A 341 8.07 -19.59 -4.61
N ASP A 342 6.86 -19.49 -5.17
CA ASP A 342 6.31 -20.46 -6.11
C ASP A 342 5.50 -19.85 -7.26
N ASP A 343 5.65 -18.54 -7.50
CA ASP A 343 4.99 -17.80 -8.59
C ASP A 343 3.46 -17.89 -8.52
N SER A 344 2.88 -17.60 -7.34
CA SER A 344 1.44 -17.70 -7.11
C SER A 344 0.83 -16.37 -6.67
N PHE A 345 -0.46 -16.19 -6.99
CA PHE A 345 -1.29 -15.13 -6.39
C PHE A 345 -2.00 -15.67 -5.14
N ILE A 346 -2.21 -14.78 -4.17
CA ILE A 346 -3.07 -15.05 -3.02
C ILE A 346 -4.14 -13.97 -2.97
N LEU A 347 -5.40 -14.38 -2.99
CA LEU A 347 -6.58 -13.51 -3.13
C LEU A 347 -7.50 -13.67 -1.92
N SER A 348 -7.90 -12.57 -1.31
CA SER A 348 -8.90 -12.53 -0.24
C SER A 348 -10.31 -12.47 -0.85
N LEU A 349 -11.18 -13.38 -0.45
CA LEU A 349 -12.58 -13.46 -0.86
C LEU A 349 -13.46 -13.16 0.37
N ARG A 350 -13.90 -11.90 0.46
CA ARG A 350 -14.57 -11.34 1.64
C ARG A 350 -15.86 -12.07 2.02
N HIS A 351 -16.76 -12.26 1.06
CA HIS A 351 -18.11 -12.76 1.32
C HIS A 351 -18.15 -14.26 1.67
N VAL A 352 -17.08 -14.98 1.38
CA VAL A 352 -16.98 -16.41 1.72
C VAL A 352 -16.00 -16.69 2.86
N ASP A 353 -15.36 -15.65 3.40
CA ASP A 353 -14.38 -15.73 4.50
C ASP A 353 -13.18 -16.62 4.14
N TRP A 354 -12.74 -16.57 2.90
CA TRP A 354 -11.62 -17.36 2.41
C TRP A 354 -10.48 -16.50 1.90
N VAL A 355 -9.28 -17.04 2.03
CA VAL A 355 -8.09 -16.64 1.27
C VAL A 355 -7.74 -17.81 0.37
N ILE A 356 -7.58 -17.57 -0.93
CA ILE A 356 -7.23 -18.63 -1.89
C ILE A 356 -5.85 -18.36 -2.49
N LYS A 357 -5.11 -19.46 -2.79
CA LYS A 357 -3.87 -19.41 -3.56
C LYS A 357 -4.12 -19.92 -4.97
N VAL A 358 -3.60 -19.21 -5.95
CA VAL A 358 -3.76 -19.47 -7.38
C VAL A 358 -2.40 -19.54 -8.03
N ASP A 359 -2.06 -20.65 -8.65
CA ASP A 359 -0.86 -20.80 -9.45
C ASP A 359 -0.93 -19.88 -10.68
N ARG A 360 0.03 -18.96 -10.83
CA ARG A 360 0.04 -17.96 -11.89
C ARG A 360 0.20 -18.57 -13.27
N GLN A 361 0.87 -19.70 -13.40
CA GLN A 361 1.16 -20.33 -14.70
C GLN A 361 0.01 -21.21 -15.17
N THR A 362 -0.53 -22.06 -14.29
CA THR A 362 -1.62 -22.98 -14.64
C THR A 362 -2.98 -22.28 -14.53
N GLY A 363 -3.15 -21.39 -13.57
CA GLY A 363 -4.41 -20.73 -13.21
C GLY A 363 -5.30 -21.64 -12.36
N GLU A 364 -4.75 -22.69 -11.80
CA GLU A 364 -5.49 -23.58 -10.90
C GLU A 364 -5.44 -23.05 -9.47
N ARG A 365 -6.52 -23.24 -8.71
CA ARG A 365 -6.51 -22.99 -7.27
C ARG A 365 -5.68 -24.07 -6.57
N VAL A 366 -4.63 -23.63 -5.87
CA VAL A 366 -3.75 -24.52 -5.08
C VAL A 366 -4.46 -24.93 -3.79
N TRP A 367 -5.03 -23.94 -3.08
CA TRP A 367 -5.77 -24.16 -1.84
C TRP A 367 -6.75 -23.01 -1.52
N ALA A 368 -7.65 -23.29 -0.57
CA ALA A 368 -8.50 -22.32 0.10
C ALA A 368 -8.30 -22.39 1.62
N LEU A 369 -8.01 -21.27 2.27
CA LEU A 369 -7.81 -21.13 3.70
C LEU A 369 -8.93 -20.28 4.31
N GLY A 370 -9.59 -20.78 5.34
CA GLY A 370 -10.71 -20.18 6.01
C GLY A 370 -11.65 -21.25 6.58
N GLU A 371 -12.72 -20.86 7.22
CA GLU A 371 -13.69 -21.84 7.76
C GLU A 371 -14.36 -22.61 6.62
N GLY A 372 -14.25 -23.95 6.67
CA GLY A 372 -14.76 -24.83 5.62
C GLY A 372 -13.89 -24.92 4.37
N GLY A 373 -12.70 -24.32 4.36
CA GLY A 373 -11.68 -24.51 3.34
C GLY A 373 -10.87 -25.78 3.53
N ASP A 374 -9.66 -25.80 2.96
CA ASP A 374 -8.82 -27.02 2.89
C ASP A 374 -7.97 -27.25 4.15
N PHE A 375 -7.86 -26.28 5.06
CA PHE A 375 -6.95 -26.32 6.21
C PHE A 375 -7.63 -26.72 7.51
N GLU A 376 -6.96 -27.59 8.29
CA GLU A 376 -7.30 -27.87 9.68
C GLU A 376 -6.78 -26.76 10.60
N LYS A 377 -7.66 -26.17 11.40
CA LYS A 377 -7.30 -25.17 12.40
C LYS A 377 -6.72 -25.83 13.64
N LEU A 378 -5.43 -25.60 13.93
CA LEU A 378 -4.78 -26.13 15.12
C LEU A 378 -4.97 -25.21 16.34
N SER A 379 -4.96 -23.88 16.14
CA SER A 379 -5.18 -22.92 17.23
C SER A 379 -5.76 -21.61 16.73
N GLY A 380 -6.33 -20.81 17.65
CA GLY A 380 -6.91 -19.51 17.36
C GLY A 380 -8.37 -19.57 16.86
N ALA A 381 -8.83 -18.46 16.31
CA ALA A 381 -10.17 -18.30 15.76
C ALA A 381 -10.09 -17.92 14.28
N TRP A 382 -10.99 -18.48 13.44
CA TRP A 382 -11.11 -18.08 12.04
C TRP A 382 -11.38 -16.56 11.91
N PHE A 383 -10.98 -16.00 10.78
CA PHE A 383 -11.31 -14.63 10.36
C PHE A 383 -12.64 -14.62 9.58
N TYR A 384 -13.25 -13.44 9.54
CA TYR A 384 -14.55 -13.25 8.86
C TYR A 384 -14.58 -11.88 8.19
N HIS A 385 -14.97 -11.82 6.90
CA HIS A 385 -15.07 -10.62 6.08
C HIS A 385 -13.78 -9.80 6.06
N GLN A 386 -12.66 -10.51 6.06
CA GLN A 386 -11.32 -9.93 6.13
C GLN A 386 -11.00 -8.97 4.97
N HIS A 387 -10.08 -8.05 5.22
CA HIS A 387 -9.47 -7.16 4.25
C HIS A 387 -7.94 -7.21 4.34
N SER A 388 -7.29 -6.66 3.32
CA SER A 388 -5.86 -6.29 3.32
C SER A 388 -4.92 -7.40 3.75
N LEU A 389 -4.54 -8.23 2.80
CA LEU A 389 -3.53 -9.26 3.03
C LEU A 389 -2.13 -8.64 2.98
N GLN A 390 -1.27 -8.98 3.92
CA GLN A 390 0.16 -8.75 3.83
C GLN A 390 0.89 -10.10 3.81
N PHE A 391 1.51 -10.43 2.68
CA PHE A 391 2.42 -11.57 2.59
C PHE A 391 3.73 -11.25 3.31
N LEU A 392 4.05 -11.98 4.37
CA LEU A 392 5.26 -11.76 5.17
C LEU A 392 6.42 -12.64 4.68
N GLU A 393 6.16 -13.93 4.57
CA GLU A 393 7.07 -14.96 4.08
C GLU A 393 6.27 -16.22 3.75
N PRO A 394 6.82 -17.21 3.02
CA PRO A 394 6.15 -18.48 2.78
C PRO A 394 5.64 -19.11 4.07
N GLY A 395 4.36 -19.41 4.12
CA GLY A 395 3.71 -19.96 5.31
C GLY A 395 3.37 -18.95 6.41
N ARG A 396 3.47 -17.62 6.16
CA ARG A 396 3.14 -16.59 7.15
C ARG A 396 2.53 -15.34 6.52
N MET A 397 1.43 -14.87 7.07
CA MET A 397 0.64 -13.76 6.56
C MET A 397 0.00 -12.94 7.68
N MET A 398 -0.30 -11.69 7.38
CA MET A 398 -1.14 -10.83 8.20
C MET A 398 -2.36 -10.38 7.39
N LEU A 399 -3.48 -10.12 8.08
CA LEU A 399 -4.68 -9.52 7.52
C LEU A 399 -5.43 -8.71 8.58
N PHE A 400 -6.37 -7.90 8.12
CA PHE A 400 -7.36 -7.27 8.99
C PHE A 400 -8.65 -8.10 8.98
N ASP A 401 -9.00 -8.70 10.13
CA ASP A 401 -10.23 -9.45 10.36
C ASP A 401 -11.35 -8.50 10.80
N ASN A 402 -12.22 -8.10 9.88
CA ASN A 402 -13.34 -7.21 10.20
C ASN A 402 -14.32 -7.86 11.18
N GLY A 403 -14.48 -9.17 11.12
CA GLY A 403 -15.29 -9.94 12.06
C GLY A 403 -16.80 -9.91 11.82
N ASN A 404 -17.25 -9.40 10.65
CA ASN A 404 -18.66 -9.38 10.30
C ASN A 404 -19.23 -10.82 10.31
N ARG A 405 -20.47 -10.96 10.77
CA ARG A 405 -21.18 -12.26 10.76
C ARG A 405 -20.43 -13.40 11.45
N ARG A 406 -19.54 -13.06 12.40
CA ARG A 406 -18.83 -14.06 13.21
C ARG A 406 -19.83 -14.97 13.92
N PRO A 407 -19.75 -16.30 13.75
CA PRO A 407 -20.74 -17.22 14.29
C PRO A 407 -20.87 -17.16 15.82
N GLY A 408 -22.10 -17.12 16.31
CA GLY A 408 -22.40 -17.11 17.75
C GLY A 408 -22.40 -15.73 18.41
N TYR A 409 -22.28 -14.67 17.65
CA TYR A 409 -22.29 -13.29 18.14
C TYR A 409 -23.39 -12.48 17.46
N GLU A 410 -24.06 -11.63 18.23
CA GLU A 410 -24.99 -10.64 17.69
C GLU A 410 -24.21 -9.44 17.14
N TRP A 411 -24.81 -8.66 16.24
CA TRP A 411 -24.15 -7.52 15.57
C TRP A 411 -23.41 -6.59 16.53
N VAL A 412 -24.01 -6.27 17.68
CA VAL A 412 -23.43 -5.36 18.69
C VAL A 412 -22.31 -5.99 19.53
N GLU A 413 -22.07 -7.28 19.37
CA GLU A 413 -21.03 -8.04 20.06
C GLU A 413 -19.85 -8.36 19.14
N LEU A 414 -19.94 -8.00 17.84
CA LEU A 414 -18.86 -8.22 16.88
C LEU A 414 -17.67 -7.33 17.18
N TRP A 415 -16.49 -7.83 16.84
CA TRP A 415 -15.24 -7.08 16.96
C TRP A 415 -14.32 -7.37 15.79
N SER A 416 -13.44 -6.41 15.51
CA SER A 416 -12.37 -6.51 14.52
C SER A 416 -11.01 -6.70 15.19
N ARG A 417 -10.03 -7.17 14.41
CA ARG A 417 -8.64 -7.33 14.86
C ARG A 417 -7.65 -7.33 13.71
N ALA A 418 -6.42 -6.92 13.98
CA ALA A 418 -5.28 -7.30 13.17
C ALA A 418 -4.87 -8.73 13.55
N LEU A 419 -4.69 -9.59 12.56
CA LEU A 419 -4.44 -11.01 12.73
C LEU A 419 -3.23 -11.46 11.94
N GLU A 420 -2.26 -12.09 12.62
CA GLU A 420 -1.15 -12.78 11.98
C GLU A 420 -1.29 -14.27 12.19
N PHE A 421 -0.97 -15.04 11.16
CA PHE A 421 -1.07 -16.49 11.19
C PHE A 421 0.00 -17.17 10.34
N THR A 422 0.21 -18.45 10.64
CA THR A 422 1.05 -19.34 9.85
C THR A 422 0.21 -20.49 9.29
N TRP A 423 0.63 -21.02 8.15
CA TRP A 423 0.06 -22.22 7.57
C TRP A 423 1.16 -23.16 7.07
N ASP A 424 0.85 -24.44 7.04
CA ASP A 424 1.70 -25.50 6.48
C ASP A 424 0.95 -26.14 5.32
N GLU A 425 1.45 -25.97 4.09
CA GLU A 425 0.81 -26.47 2.87
C GLU A 425 0.92 -27.99 2.72
N GLU A 426 1.97 -28.62 3.29
CA GLU A 426 2.11 -30.08 3.23
C GLU A 426 1.18 -30.78 4.22
N ALA A 427 1.08 -30.21 5.43
CA ALA A 427 0.20 -30.74 6.48
C ALA A 427 -1.24 -30.23 6.36
N MET A 428 -1.51 -29.23 5.54
CA MET A 428 -2.80 -28.53 5.42
C MET A 428 -3.31 -28.04 6.79
N THR A 429 -2.46 -27.37 7.54
CA THR A 429 -2.76 -26.86 8.89
C THR A 429 -2.58 -25.36 9.00
N TRP A 430 -3.39 -24.74 9.85
CA TRP A 430 -3.40 -23.31 10.12
C TRP A 430 -3.26 -23.02 11.62
N THR A 431 -2.51 -21.98 11.96
CA THR A 431 -2.25 -21.57 13.35
C THR A 431 -2.19 -20.04 13.45
N GLN A 432 -3.00 -19.48 14.34
CA GLN A 432 -2.88 -18.07 14.71
C GLN A 432 -1.57 -17.85 15.46
N SER A 433 -0.75 -16.88 15.03
CA SER A 433 0.53 -16.55 15.64
C SER A 433 0.48 -15.29 16.51
N TRP A 434 -0.34 -14.28 16.11
CA TRP A 434 -0.49 -13.03 16.82
C TRP A 434 -1.85 -12.39 16.53
N GLU A 435 -2.34 -11.55 17.44
CA GLU A 435 -3.50 -10.69 17.22
C GLU A 435 -3.43 -9.41 18.05
N TRP A 436 -4.10 -8.39 17.56
CA TRP A 436 -4.41 -7.19 18.31
C TRP A 436 -5.84 -6.73 18.02
N ALA A 437 -6.64 -6.62 19.08
CA ALA A 437 -8.06 -6.23 19.02
C ALA A 437 -8.34 -4.97 19.85
N GLY A 438 -7.29 -4.18 20.15
CA GLY A 438 -7.40 -3.00 21.01
C GLY A 438 -7.48 -3.36 22.51
N ASP A 439 -7.26 -2.36 23.36
CA ASP A 439 -7.52 -2.49 24.80
C ASP A 439 -9.01 -2.59 25.11
N GLU A 440 -9.83 -1.90 24.32
CA GLU A 440 -11.28 -2.03 24.26
C GLU A 440 -11.69 -2.57 22.90
N PRO A 441 -12.59 -3.56 22.82
CA PRO A 441 -13.05 -4.10 21.56
C PRO A 441 -13.58 -3.02 20.63
N PHE A 442 -13.19 -3.10 19.35
CA PHE A 442 -13.66 -2.20 18.32
C PHE A 442 -14.22 -2.98 17.13
N PHE A 443 -15.10 -2.36 16.36
CA PHE A 443 -15.69 -2.97 15.19
C PHE A 443 -15.63 -2.03 13.98
N SER A 444 -14.95 -2.49 12.95
CA SER A 444 -14.86 -1.88 11.63
C SER A 444 -15.45 -2.82 10.60
N GLN A 445 -16.63 -2.51 10.09
CA GLN A 445 -17.39 -3.47 9.28
C GLN A 445 -16.94 -3.56 7.82
N MET A 446 -16.07 -2.68 7.35
CA MET A 446 -15.54 -2.67 5.98
C MET A 446 -14.21 -1.93 5.92
N VAL A 447 -13.48 -2.08 4.82
CA VAL A 447 -12.16 -1.52 4.59
C VAL A 447 -11.19 -1.91 5.70
N SER A 448 -10.21 -1.06 6.05
CA SER A 448 -9.22 -1.30 7.10
C SER A 448 -8.02 -2.11 6.64
N ASP A 449 -6.93 -2.00 7.38
CA ASP A 449 -5.65 -2.58 7.02
C ASP A 449 -4.81 -2.92 8.25
N ALA A 450 -3.90 -3.88 8.12
CA ALA A 450 -2.94 -4.25 9.14
C ALA A 450 -1.60 -4.68 8.51
N ASP A 451 -0.53 -3.97 8.86
CA ASP A 451 0.81 -4.22 8.34
C ASP A 451 1.85 -4.46 9.42
N ARG A 452 2.57 -5.57 9.32
CA ARG A 452 3.80 -5.79 10.10
C ARG A 452 4.93 -4.91 9.56
N LEU A 453 5.47 -4.07 10.41
CA LEU A 453 6.51 -3.10 10.09
C LEU A 453 7.92 -3.70 10.26
N PRO A 454 8.98 -3.07 9.67
CA PRO A 454 10.35 -3.58 9.79
C PRO A 454 10.90 -3.66 11.20
N ASN A 455 10.48 -2.77 12.10
CA ASN A 455 10.89 -2.80 13.50
C ASN A 455 10.14 -3.88 14.31
N GLY A 456 9.19 -4.59 13.70
CA GLY A 456 8.37 -5.61 14.33
C GLY A 456 7.04 -5.08 14.92
N ASN A 457 6.80 -3.78 14.89
CA ASN A 457 5.49 -3.22 15.24
C ASN A 457 4.44 -3.58 14.16
N VAL A 458 3.18 -3.34 14.45
CA VAL A 458 2.07 -3.45 13.49
C VAL A 458 1.39 -2.10 13.35
N LEU A 459 1.21 -1.66 12.12
CA LEU A 459 0.41 -0.50 11.80
C LEU A 459 -0.99 -0.95 11.43
N VAL A 460 -2.00 -0.39 12.07
CA VAL A 460 -3.41 -0.74 11.86
C VAL A 460 -4.16 0.51 11.42
N ALA A 461 -4.80 0.44 10.27
CA ALA A 461 -5.79 1.41 9.82
C ALA A 461 -7.18 0.87 10.13
N ASP A 462 -7.83 1.43 11.12
CA ASP A 462 -9.16 1.04 11.61
C ASP A 462 -10.18 2.05 11.07
N GLY A 463 -10.72 1.75 9.90
CA GLY A 463 -11.62 2.60 9.13
C GLY A 463 -13.11 2.30 9.35
N ALA A 464 -13.96 3.07 8.67
CA ALA A 464 -15.40 2.83 8.57
C ALA A 464 -16.11 2.59 9.92
N ARG A 465 -15.78 3.39 10.94
CA ARG A 465 -16.37 3.30 12.27
C ARG A 465 -17.55 4.24 12.44
N VAL A 466 -18.49 3.83 13.26
CA VAL A 466 -19.56 4.68 13.80
C VAL A 466 -19.38 4.82 15.32
N LYS A 467 -19.91 5.91 15.88
CA LYS A 467 -19.75 6.20 17.31
C LYS A 467 -20.40 5.14 18.21
N ASP A 468 -21.47 4.53 17.74
CA ASP A 468 -22.21 3.46 18.41
C ASP A 468 -22.43 2.35 17.40
N GLN A 469 -21.95 1.13 17.70
CA GLN A 469 -22.04 -0.03 16.82
C GLN A 469 -23.49 -0.40 16.41
N ALA A 470 -24.47 0.00 17.21
CA ALA A 470 -25.88 -0.14 16.84
C ALA A 470 -26.34 0.82 15.74
N GLN A 471 -25.51 1.84 15.40
CA GLN A 471 -25.79 2.78 14.33
C GLN A 471 -25.44 2.18 12.97
N ASP A 472 -26.28 2.49 11.99
CA ASP A 472 -26.01 2.12 10.60
C ASP A 472 -24.88 3.01 10.02
N LEU A 473 -23.79 2.41 9.58
CA LEU A 473 -22.67 3.10 8.93
C LEU A 473 -23.12 3.84 7.66
N MET A 474 -24.03 3.26 6.91
CA MET A 474 -24.50 3.87 5.65
C MET A 474 -25.45 5.05 5.86
N ASN A 475 -25.96 5.24 7.08
CA ASN A 475 -26.79 6.39 7.39
C ASN A 475 -25.94 7.69 7.43
N PRO A 476 -26.21 8.69 6.57
CA PRO A 476 -25.43 9.92 6.51
C PRO A 476 -25.54 10.80 7.77
N ALA A 477 -26.57 10.58 8.60
CA ALA A 477 -26.74 11.31 9.85
C ALA A 477 -25.80 10.83 10.97
N ASN A 478 -25.19 9.64 10.83
CA ASN A 478 -24.28 9.10 11.82
C ASN A 478 -22.87 9.65 11.62
N SER A 479 -22.23 10.06 12.71
CA SER A 479 -20.83 10.47 12.67
C SER A 479 -19.95 9.26 12.36
N LYS A 480 -19.09 9.40 11.35
CA LYS A 480 -18.11 8.41 10.95
C LYS A 480 -16.73 8.90 11.32
N TRP A 481 -15.86 7.98 11.64
CA TRP A 481 -14.48 8.27 11.97
C TRP A 481 -13.58 7.09 11.65
N SER A 482 -12.29 7.31 11.68
CA SER A 482 -11.28 6.29 11.47
C SER A 482 -10.11 6.54 12.42
N ARG A 483 -9.27 5.53 12.58
CA ARG A 483 -8.12 5.56 13.45
C ARG A 483 -6.94 4.88 12.76
N ILE A 484 -5.75 5.45 12.96
CA ILE A 484 -4.49 4.83 12.58
C ILE A 484 -3.71 4.61 13.87
N VAL A 485 -3.27 3.37 14.09
CA VAL A 485 -2.57 2.97 15.31
C VAL A 485 -1.32 2.19 14.94
N GLU A 486 -0.17 2.52 15.55
CA GLU A 486 1.01 1.66 15.54
C GLU A 486 1.14 1.00 16.92
N VAL A 487 1.22 -0.33 16.92
CA VAL A 487 1.34 -1.14 18.14
C VAL A 487 2.60 -1.99 18.12
N THR A 488 3.22 -2.16 19.26
CA THR A 488 4.36 -3.07 19.41
C THR A 488 3.91 -4.53 19.30
N ASP A 489 4.85 -5.47 19.13
CA ASP A 489 4.53 -6.89 19.16
C ASP A 489 3.90 -7.35 20.50
N ALA A 490 4.14 -6.62 21.58
CA ALA A 490 3.49 -6.82 22.88
C ALA A 490 2.08 -6.22 22.96
N GLY A 491 1.60 -5.51 21.92
CA GLY A 491 0.29 -4.87 21.87
C GLY A 491 0.24 -3.47 22.48
N GLU A 492 1.37 -2.87 22.84
CA GLU A 492 1.43 -1.50 23.39
C GLU A 492 1.28 -0.47 22.28
N VAL A 493 0.38 0.51 22.44
CA VAL A 493 0.16 1.59 21.48
C VAL A 493 1.29 2.61 21.58
N VAL A 494 2.03 2.82 20.47
CA VAL A 494 3.13 3.79 20.37
C VAL A 494 2.78 4.99 19.49
N PHE A 495 1.80 4.83 18.60
CA PHE A 495 1.19 5.93 17.85
C PHE A 495 -0.32 5.70 17.74
N GLU A 496 -1.09 6.76 17.90
CA GLU A 496 -2.53 6.75 17.67
C GLU A 496 -2.99 8.11 17.17
N MET A 497 -3.70 8.10 16.06
CA MET A 497 -4.29 9.28 15.44
C MET A 497 -5.72 8.97 15.00
N GLU A 498 -6.65 9.81 15.41
CA GLU A 498 -8.06 9.80 14.95
C GLU A 498 -8.31 10.84 13.87
N GLN A 499 -9.26 10.55 12.97
CA GLN A 499 -9.71 11.48 11.93
C GLN A 499 -11.21 11.34 11.61
#